data_45ccc00fc051304e9f8b3650523c86d5
#
_entry.id   45ccc00fc051304e9f8b3650523c86d5
#
_cell.length_a   1.000
_cell.length_b   1.000
_cell.length_c   1.000
_cell.angle_alpha   90.00
_cell.angle_beta   90.00
_cell.angle_gamma   90.00
#
_symmetry.space_group_name_H-M   'P 1'
#
loop_
_entity.id
_entity.type
_entity.pdbx_description
1 polymer ?
#
loop_
_entity_poly.entity_id
_entity_poly.type
_entity_poly.pdbx_seq_one_letter_code
_entity_poly.pdbx_strand_id
1 'polypeptide(L)'
;MIAIIKIYKKLVETAKSGSLTDTLIQTAEERIEEFDLDYLEEEIPIAIQHTLKGVGRIAKIVQAMKIFAHPGGEEKEPADINKEIEKTITISRNEWKYVAELKTEFDESLSLVPCFQAELNQVILNLIVNAAHAIADANKDNPTRMGTIRIRTRREANWAKIYISDTGSGIPEEIRSKIFDLFFTTKEPGKGTGQGLAISHSVIVEKHKGTISLESQEGKGTTFSISLPLVAEPEQND
;
A
#
# COMPACT_ATOMS: atom_id res chain seq x y z
N MET A 1 -16.03 -29.09 -11.65
CA MET A 1 -15.55 -29.42 -10.30
C MET A 1 -16.56 -30.23 -9.47
N ILE A 2 -17.80 -29.78 -9.18
CA ILE A 2 -18.78 -30.57 -8.39
C ILE A 2 -19.07 -31.94 -9.00
N ALA A 3 -19.18 -32.05 -10.32
CA ALA A 3 -19.42 -33.34 -11.02
C ALA A 3 -18.24 -34.31 -10.81
N ILE A 4 -17.01 -33.86 -10.89
CA ILE A 4 -15.80 -34.66 -10.66
C ILE A 4 -15.73 -35.17 -9.22
N ILE A 5 -16.02 -34.30 -8.24
CA ILE A 5 -16.06 -34.70 -6.82
C ILE A 5 -17.12 -35.79 -6.58
N LYS A 6 -18.26 -35.69 -7.25
CA LYS A 6 -19.32 -36.73 -7.16
C LYS A 6 -18.89 -38.06 -7.73
N ILE A 7 -18.23 -38.06 -8.88
CA ILE A 7 -17.69 -39.28 -9.53
C ILE A 7 -16.58 -39.88 -8.66
N TYR A 8 -15.65 -39.08 -8.16
CA TYR A 8 -14.59 -39.53 -7.26
C TYR A 8 -15.15 -40.19 -6.00
N LYS A 9 -16.14 -39.56 -5.34
CA LYS A 9 -16.82 -40.14 -4.18
C LYS A 9 -17.45 -41.50 -4.53
N LYS A 10 -18.14 -41.60 -5.66
CA LYS A 10 -18.75 -42.83 -6.12
C LYS A 10 -17.74 -43.93 -6.40
N LEU A 11 -16.58 -43.58 -7.04
CA LEU A 11 -15.48 -44.51 -7.22
C LEU A 11 -14.94 -45.07 -5.90
N VAL A 12 -14.70 -44.18 -4.93
CA VAL A 12 -14.22 -44.58 -3.59
C VAL A 12 -15.21 -45.48 -2.85
N GLU A 13 -16.49 -45.17 -2.91
CA GLU A 13 -17.56 -45.98 -2.27
C GLU A 13 -17.67 -47.37 -2.90
N THR A 14 -17.69 -47.45 -4.24
CA THR A 14 -17.80 -48.73 -4.96
C THR A 14 -16.53 -49.56 -4.83
N ALA A 15 -15.35 -48.92 -4.78
CA ALA A 15 -14.10 -49.62 -4.49
C ALA A 15 -14.11 -50.26 -3.08
N LYS A 16 -14.59 -49.53 -2.06
CA LYS A 16 -14.71 -50.02 -0.67
C LYS A 16 -15.68 -51.17 -0.53
N SER A 17 -16.77 -51.18 -1.32
CA SER A 17 -17.77 -52.25 -1.31
C SER A 17 -17.40 -53.45 -2.20
N GLY A 18 -16.27 -53.41 -2.89
CA GLY A 18 -15.85 -54.44 -3.84
C GLY A 18 -16.74 -54.51 -5.09
N SER A 19 -17.54 -53.50 -5.38
CA SER A 19 -18.45 -53.41 -6.52
C SER A 19 -17.98 -52.46 -7.63
N LEU A 20 -16.69 -52.16 -7.69
CA LEU A 20 -16.12 -51.33 -8.73
C LEU A 20 -16.24 -52.02 -10.10
N THR A 21 -16.75 -51.30 -11.10
CA THR A 21 -16.92 -51.79 -12.46
C THR A 21 -16.05 -51.03 -13.44
N ASP A 22 -15.59 -51.70 -14.50
CA ASP A 22 -14.79 -51.08 -15.58
C ASP A 22 -15.54 -49.91 -16.22
N THR A 23 -16.86 -50.02 -16.37
CA THR A 23 -17.71 -48.92 -16.87
C THR A 23 -17.66 -47.66 -16.00
N LEU A 24 -17.55 -47.82 -14.69
CA LEU A 24 -17.46 -46.66 -13.80
C LEU A 24 -16.07 -46.00 -13.87
N ILE A 25 -15.03 -46.82 -14.03
CA ILE A 25 -13.65 -46.34 -14.25
C ILE A 25 -13.60 -45.56 -15.56
N GLN A 26 -14.06 -46.12 -16.65
CA GLN A 26 -14.10 -45.49 -17.97
C GLN A 26 -14.89 -44.19 -17.94
N THR A 27 -16.05 -44.16 -17.28
CA THR A 27 -16.84 -42.90 -17.10
C THR A 27 -16.06 -41.84 -16.34
N ALA A 28 -15.26 -42.23 -15.36
CA ALA A 28 -14.43 -41.29 -14.62
C ALA A 28 -13.27 -40.72 -15.47
N GLU A 29 -12.61 -41.58 -16.23
CA GLU A 29 -11.55 -41.21 -17.16
C GLU A 29 -12.05 -40.25 -18.24
N GLU A 30 -13.18 -40.56 -18.88
CA GLU A 30 -13.81 -39.67 -19.87
C GLU A 30 -14.14 -38.29 -19.28
N ARG A 31 -14.57 -38.23 -18.00
CA ARG A 31 -14.87 -36.97 -17.33
C ARG A 31 -13.60 -36.19 -16.91
N ILE A 32 -12.53 -36.87 -16.55
CA ILE A 32 -11.24 -36.26 -16.27
C ILE A 32 -10.70 -35.58 -17.52
N GLU A 33 -10.75 -36.27 -18.66
CA GLU A 33 -10.33 -35.72 -19.96
C GLU A 33 -11.23 -34.55 -20.40
N GLU A 34 -12.58 -34.71 -20.28
CA GLU A 34 -13.55 -33.66 -20.67
C GLU A 34 -13.29 -32.34 -19.92
N PHE A 35 -12.89 -32.41 -18.65
CA PHE A 35 -12.70 -31.22 -17.81
C PHE A 35 -11.27 -30.71 -17.76
N ASP A 36 -10.32 -31.36 -18.41
CA ASP A 36 -8.90 -30.96 -18.41
C ASP A 36 -8.42 -30.62 -16.99
N LEU A 37 -8.37 -31.64 -16.13
CA LEU A 37 -8.10 -31.42 -14.72
C LEU A 37 -6.74 -30.78 -14.45
N ASP A 38 -5.73 -31.12 -15.23
CA ASP A 38 -4.37 -30.59 -15.09
C ASP A 38 -4.37 -29.08 -15.35
N TYR A 39 -5.09 -28.64 -16.38
CA TYR A 39 -5.28 -27.20 -16.64
C TYR A 39 -6.02 -26.51 -15.51
N LEU A 40 -7.09 -27.12 -14.98
CA LEU A 40 -7.86 -26.51 -13.87
C LEU A 40 -7.04 -26.45 -12.57
N GLU A 41 -6.18 -27.42 -12.30
CA GLU A 41 -5.30 -27.43 -11.12
C GLU A 41 -4.32 -26.27 -11.14
N GLU A 42 -3.79 -25.93 -12.31
CA GLU A 42 -2.89 -24.78 -12.49
C GLU A 42 -3.65 -23.44 -12.49
N GLU A 43 -4.76 -23.34 -13.22
CA GLU A 43 -5.44 -22.07 -13.48
C GLU A 43 -6.33 -21.58 -12.32
N ILE A 44 -6.93 -22.49 -11.54
CA ILE A 44 -7.80 -22.09 -10.40
C ILE A 44 -7.05 -21.28 -9.35
N PRO A 45 -5.85 -21.68 -8.87
CA PRO A 45 -5.07 -20.87 -7.94
C PRO A 45 -4.73 -19.49 -8.49
N ILE A 46 -4.37 -19.42 -9.78
CA ILE A 46 -4.04 -18.17 -10.48
C ILE A 46 -5.26 -17.25 -10.54
N ALA A 47 -6.41 -17.78 -10.95
CA ALA A 47 -7.66 -17.03 -11.02
C ALA A 47 -8.10 -16.51 -9.64
N ILE A 48 -7.95 -17.32 -8.58
CA ILE A 48 -8.22 -16.90 -7.20
C ILE A 48 -7.29 -15.76 -6.80
N GLN A 49 -5.99 -15.87 -7.06
CA GLN A 49 -5.02 -14.81 -6.76
C GLN A 49 -5.35 -13.50 -7.50
N HIS A 50 -5.70 -13.58 -8.78
CA HIS A 50 -6.10 -12.43 -9.57
C HIS A 50 -7.37 -11.76 -9.00
N THR A 51 -8.35 -12.58 -8.61
CA THR A 51 -9.59 -12.10 -7.98
C THR A 51 -9.32 -11.41 -6.66
N LEU A 52 -8.51 -12.00 -5.77
CA LEU A 52 -8.12 -11.39 -4.49
C LEU A 52 -7.37 -10.07 -4.68
N LYS A 53 -6.46 -9.99 -5.66
CA LYS A 53 -5.80 -8.73 -6.03
C LYS A 53 -6.80 -7.68 -6.52
N GLY A 54 -7.77 -8.09 -7.34
CA GLY A 54 -8.83 -7.21 -7.83
C GLY A 54 -9.71 -6.66 -6.71
N VAL A 55 -10.19 -7.52 -5.82
CA VAL A 55 -10.98 -7.13 -4.64
C VAL A 55 -10.18 -6.19 -3.72
N GLY A 56 -8.91 -6.50 -3.46
CA GLY A 56 -8.03 -5.63 -2.68
C GLY A 56 -7.86 -4.23 -3.29
N ARG A 57 -7.83 -4.14 -4.63
CA ARG A 57 -7.79 -2.86 -5.35
C ARG A 57 -9.10 -2.07 -5.17
N ILE A 58 -10.25 -2.73 -5.33
CA ILE A 58 -11.56 -2.11 -5.14
C ILE A 58 -11.71 -1.60 -3.70
N ALA A 59 -11.31 -2.38 -2.70
CA ALA A 59 -11.33 -1.96 -1.31
C ALA A 59 -10.49 -0.68 -1.07
N LYS A 60 -9.30 -0.58 -1.65
CA LYS A 60 -8.47 0.64 -1.59
C LYS A 60 -9.15 1.84 -2.26
N ILE A 61 -9.80 1.64 -3.42
CA ILE A 61 -10.55 2.69 -4.12
C ILE A 61 -11.71 3.20 -3.26
N VAL A 62 -12.49 2.29 -2.68
CA VAL A 62 -13.62 2.65 -1.81
C VAL A 62 -13.13 3.39 -0.56
N GLN A 63 -12.02 2.96 0.03
CA GLN A 63 -11.42 3.67 1.17
C GLN A 63 -10.95 5.07 0.80
N ALA A 64 -10.33 5.24 -0.38
CA ALA A 64 -9.98 6.55 -0.90
C ALA A 64 -11.22 7.44 -1.07
N MET A 65 -12.25 6.94 -1.74
CA MET A 65 -13.51 7.68 -1.93
C MET A 65 -14.16 8.06 -0.60
N LYS A 66 -14.09 7.20 0.42
CA LYS A 66 -14.61 7.52 1.76
C LYS A 66 -13.86 8.69 2.39
N ILE A 67 -12.54 8.78 2.23
CA ILE A 67 -11.73 9.91 2.72
C ILE A 67 -12.15 11.23 2.04
N PHE A 68 -12.41 11.20 0.73
CA PHE A 68 -12.89 12.36 -0.03
C PHE A 68 -14.36 12.72 0.27
N ALA A 69 -15.21 11.72 0.56
CA ALA A 69 -16.65 11.94 0.75
C ALA A 69 -17.04 12.37 2.17
N HIS A 70 -16.19 12.17 3.16
CA HIS A 70 -16.46 12.53 4.55
C HIS A 70 -15.31 13.39 5.12
N PRO A 71 -15.30 14.70 4.85
CA PRO A 71 -14.42 15.60 5.56
C PRO A 71 -15.02 15.86 6.95
N GLY A 72 -14.63 15.07 7.92
CA GLY A 72 -14.90 15.41 9.31
C GLY A 72 -15.96 14.55 10.02
N GLY A 73 -15.59 14.01 11.15
CA GLY A 73 -16.43 13.30 12.13
C GLY A 73 -15.63 12.86 13.35
N GLU A 74 -14.33 12.89 13.30
CA GLU A 74 -13.45 12.63 14.44
C GLU A 74 -12.71 13.92 14.78
N GLU A 75 -12.66 14.27 16.06
CA GLU A 75 -11.85 15.39 16.53
C GLU A 75 -10.36 15.04 16.43
N LYS A 76 -9.52 16.05 16.15
CA LYS A 76 -8.07 15.88 16.18
C LYS A 76 -7.63 15.63 17.63
N GLU A 77 -6.90 14.54 17.83
CA GLU A 77 -6.33 14.22 19.14
C GLU A 77 -4.85 14.62 19.21
N PRO A 78 -4.37 15.13 20.36
CA PRO A 78 -2.96 15.42 20.55
C PRO A 78 -2.13 14.11 20.46
N ALA A 79 -1.22 13.99 19.50
CA ALA A 79 -0.40 12.82 19.29
C ALA A 79 1.10 13.13 19.31
N ASP A 80 1.87 12.18 19.83
CA ASP A 80 3.32 12.17 19.74
C ASP A 80 3.72 11.64 18.35
N ILE A 81 4.02 12.56 17.44
CA ILE A 81 4.31 12.25 16.03
C ILE A 81 5.52 11.33 15.90
N ASN A 82 6.52 11.47 16.75
CA ASN A 82 7.71 10.61 16.70
C ASN A 82 7.33 9.15 16.97
N LYS A 83 6.49 8.90 17.98
CA LYS A 83 6.00 7.54 18.29
C LYS A 83 5.10 6.99 17.19
N GLU A 84 4.24 7.82 16.59
CA GLU A 84 3.38 7.37 15.49
C GLU A 84 4.21 6.98 14.26
N ILE A 85 5.27 7.73 13.95
CA ILE A 85 6.22 7.39 12.89
C ILE A 85 6.92 6.05 13.21
N GLU A 86 7.41 5.83 14.44
CA GLU A 86 8.05 4.57 14.84
C GLU A 86 7.14 3.36 14.67
N LYS A 87 5.87 3.48 15.09
CA LYS A 87 4.86 2.43 14.86
C LYS A 87 4.70 2.12 13.37
N THR A 88 4.61 3.16 12.54
CA THR A 88 4.43 3.02 11.10
C THR A 88 5.67 2.40 10.42
N ILE A 89 6.87 2.77 10.84
CA ILE A 89 8.13 2.14 10.41
C ILE A 89 8.11 0.64 10.71
N THR A 90 7.66 0.27 11.91
CA THR A 90 7.61 -1.13 12.35
C THR A 90 6.61 -1.93 11.50
N ILE A 91 5.42 -1.39 11.27
CA ILE A 91 4.38 -2.04 10.46
C ILE A 91 4.83 -2.18 9.00
N SER A 92 5.47 -1.15 8.44
CA SER A 92 5.94 -1.14 7.05
C SER A 92 7.24 -1.91 6.80
N ARG A 93 7.82 -2.55 7.82
CA ARG A 93 9.16 -3.15 7.73
C ARG A 93 9.34 -4.11 6.56
N ASN A 94 8.32 -4.88 6.22
CA ASN A 94 8.38 -5.83 5.11
C ASN A 94 8.49 -5.18 3.73
N GLU A 95 8.08 -3.91 3.60
CA GLU A 95 8.13 -3.18 2.33
C GLU A 95 9.53 -2.64 2.01
N TRP A 96 10.34 -2.31 3.03
CA TRP A 96 11.61 -1.63 2.82
C TRP A 96 12.86 -2.41 3.25
N LYS A 97 12.76 -3.38 4.19
CA LYS A 97 13.92 -4.04 4.82
C LYS A 97 14.88 -4.74 3.85
N TYR A 98 14.43 -5.09 2.64
CA TYR A 98 15.27 -5.77 1.63
C TYR A 98 15.87 -4.81 0.59
N VAL A 99 15.44 -3.55 0.57
CA VAL A 99 15.85 -2.59 -0.45
C VAL A 99 16.52 -1.35 0.12
N ALA A 100 16.30 -1.05 1.42
CA ALA A 100 16.81 0.17 2.05
C ALA A 100 17.21 -0.04 3.50
N GLU A 101 18.16 0.80 3.97
CA GLU A 101 18.39 1.11 5.38
C GLU A 101 17.50 2.29 5.77
N LEU A 102 16.74 2.18 6.86
CA LEU A 102 15.91 3.27 7.37
C LEU A 102 16.59 3.95 8.56
N LYS A 103 16.74 5.28 8.47
CA LYS A 103 17.37 6.14 9.50
C LYS A 103 16.37 7.16 9.99
N THR A 104 16.34 7.39 11.31
CA THR A 104 15.48 8.38 11.94
C THR A 104 16.32 9.47 12.63
N GLU A 105 15.85 10.71 12.53
CA GLU A 105 16.43 11.89 13.20
C GLU A 105 15.26 12.69 13.78
N PHE A 106 14.81 12.30 14.96
CA PHE A 106 13.63 12.91 15.58
C PHE A 106 14.02 14.10 16.47
N ASP A 107 13.20 15.14 16.39
CA ASP A 107 13.25 16.28 17.29
C ASP A 107 12.50 15.92 18.58
N GLU A 108 13.22 15.69 19.66
CA GLU A 108 12.66 15.34 20.97
C GLU A 108 11.89 16.49 21.62
N SER A 109 12.13 17.73 21.18
CA SER A 109 11.43 18.91 21.65
C SER A 109 10.05 19.11 21.01
N LEU A 110 9.68 18.25 20.03
CA LEU A 110 8.39 18.34 19.36
C LEU A 110 7.26 17.99 20.33
N SER A 111 6.43 19.00 20.63
CA SER A 111 5.24 18.81 21.48
C SER A 111 4.20 17.93 20.78
N LEU A 112 3.15 17.52 21.51
CA LEU A 112 2.02 16.84 20.95
C LEU A 112 1.38 17.68 19.83
N VAL A 113 1.04 17.02 18.72
CA VAL A 113 0.46 17.64 17.52
C VAL A 113 -0.99 17.21 17.40
N PRO A 114 -1.96 18.14 17.30
CA PRO A 114 -3.35 17.80 17.04
C PRO A 114 -3.49 17.16 15.65
N CYS A 115 -3.85 15.88 15.57
CA CYS A 115 -3.96 15.18 14.29
C CYS A 115 -4.99 14.05 14.33
N PHE A 116 -5.41 13.61 13.15
CA PHE A 116 -6.13 12.37 12.94
C PHE A 116 -5.09 11.24 12.79
N GLN A 117 -4.77 10.57 13.90
CA GLN A 117 -3.64 9.62 13.98
C GLN A 117 -3.66 8.55 12.90
N ALA A 118 -4.80 7.89 12.69
CA ALA A 118 -4.92 6.82 11.71
C ALA A 118 -4.65 7.30 10.27
N GLU A 119 -5.12 8.49 9.93
CA GLU A 119 -4.95 9.08 8.61
C GLU A 119 -3.52 9.58 8.41
N LEU A 120 -2.91 10.19 9.42
CA LEU A 120 -1.51 10.59 9.37
C LEU A 120 -0.59 9.37 9.22
N ASN A 121 -0.85 8.28 9.96
CA ASN A 121 -0.12 7.04 9.82
C ASN A 121 -0.24 6.45 8.41
N GLN A 122 -1.43 6.57 7.78
CA GLN A 122 -1.61 6.16 6.39
C GLN A 122 -0.77 7.00 5.41
N VAL A 123 -0.67 8.31 5.64
CA VAL A 123 0.21 9.20 4.84
C VAL A 123 1.66 8.77 4.97
N ILE A 124 2.14 8.58 6.20
CA ILE A 124 3.53 8.17 6.45
C ILE A 124 3.83 6.81 5.81
N LEU A 125 2.91 5.84 5.95
CA LEU A 125 3.02 4.53 5.31
C LEU A 125 3.12 4.65 3.80
N ASN A 126 2.26 5.43 3.16
CA ASN A 126 2.28 5.64 1.71
C ASN A 126 3.62 6.20 1.23
N LEU A 127 4.18 7.17 1.96
CA LEU A 127 5.47 7.78 1.59
C LEU A 127 6.64 6.81 1.79
N ILE A 128 6.65 6.02 2.87
CA ILE A 128 7.68 4.98 3.10
C ILE A 128 7.64 3.92 2.01
N VAL A 129 6.45 3.44 1.65
CA VAL A 129 6.26 2.42 0.58
C VAL A 129 6.68 2.99 -0.78
N ASN A 130 6.36 4.25 -1.06
CA ASN A 130 6.80 4.90 -2.31
C ASN A 130 8.33 5.05 -2.35
N ALA A 131 8.96 5.43 -1.25
CA ALA A 131 10.42 5.51 -1.12
C ALA A 131 11.09 4.15 -1.37
N ALA A 132 10.57 3.08 -0.75
CA ALA A 132 11.07 1.72 -0.95
C ALA A 132 10.97 1.27 -2.42
N HIS A 133 9.84 1.55 -3.07
CA HIS A 133 9.66 1.25 -4.50
C HIS A 133 10.63 2.04 -5.38
N ALA A 134 10.82 3.35 -5.13
CA ALA A 134 11.74 4.19 -5.88
C ALA A 134 13.19 3.70 -5.76
N ILE A 135 13.58 3.23 -4.56
CA ILE A 135 14.90 2.64 -4.33
C ILE A 135 15.04 1.31 -5.06
N ALA A 136 14.03 0.44 -5.00
CA ALA A 136 14.03 -0.84 -5.73
C ALA A 136 14.15 -0.61 -7.24
N ASP A 137 13.42 0.38 -7.76
CA ASP A 137 13.48 0.75 -9.18
C ASP A 137 14.86 1.30 -9.59
N ALA A 138 15.49 2.13 -8.74
CA ALA A 138 16.82 2.65 -8.99
C ALA A 138 17.92 1.57 -8.96
N ASN A 139 17.70 0.48 -8.24
CA ASN A 139 18.67 -0.60 -8.04
C ASN A 139 18.33 -1.87 -8.83
N LYS A 140 17.48 -1.81 -9.87
CA LYS A 140 17.08 -2.99 -10.67
C LYS A 140 18.27 -3.77 -11.21
N ASP A 141 19.31 -3.08 -11.67
CA ASP A 141 20.52 -3.70 -12.23
C ASP A 141 21.50 -4.20 -11.16
N ASN A 142 21.30 -3.82 -9.90
CA ASN A 142 22.09 -4.27 -8.76
C ASN A 142 21.20 -4.47 -7.52
N PRO A 143 20.43 -5.56 -7.46
CA PRO A 143 19.45 -5.82 -6.40
C PRO A 143 20.05 -5.95 -4.97
N THR A 144 21.35 -6.15 -4.86
CA THR A 144 22.05 -6.23 -3.56
C THR A 144 22.41 -4.87 -2.99
N ARG A 145 22.32 -3.80 -3.79
CA ARG A 145 22.59 -2.45 -3.35
C ARG A 145 21.43 -1.92 -2.50
N MET A 146 21.73 -1.64 -1.24
CA MET A 146 20.77 -1.00 -0.32
C MET A 146 20.74 0.51 -0.55
N GLY A 147 19.53 1.08 -0.65
CA GLY A 147 19.34 2.52 -0.57
C GLY A 147 19.17 2.99 0.86
N THR A 148 18.80 4.25 1.02
CA THR A 148 18.51 4.84 2.34
C THR A 148 17.17 5.55 2.32
N ILE A 149 16.33 5.26 3.32
CA ILE A 149 15.16 6.04 3.67
C ILE A 149 15.49 6.80 4.95
N ARG A 150 15.37 8.12 4.94
CA ARG A 150 15.62 8.95 6.13
C ARG A 150 14.34 9.67 6.51
N ILE A 151 13.96 9.56 7.77
CA ILE A 151 12.80 10.27 8.31
C ILE A 151 13.29 11.23 9.41
N ARG A 152 12.95 12.50 9.25
CA ARG A 152 13.31 13.54 10.22
C ARG A 152 12.07 14.28 10.68
N THR A 153 12.04 14.67 11.93
CA THR A 153 11.06 15.61 12.45
C THR A 153 11.76 16.88 12.94
N ARG A 154 11.07 18.00 12.84
CA ARG A 154 11.56 19.31 13.36
C ARG A 154 10.37 20.14 13.82
N ARG A 155 10.57 20.90 14.88
CA ARG A 155 9.69 21.99 15.25
C ARG A 155 10.19 23.28 14.60
N GLU A 156 9.35 23.91 13.80
CA GLU A 156 9.65 25.21 13.17
C GLU A 156 8.52 26.19 13.49
N ALA A 157 8.76 27.10 14.43
CA ALA A 157 7.74 28.02 14.94
C ALA A 157 6.45 27.28 15.40
N ASN A 158 5.35 27.49 14.71
CA ASN A 158 4.05 26.86 14.99
C ASN A 158 3.77 25.61 14.16
N TRP A 159 4.80 25.03 13.55
CA TRP A 159 4.68 23.88 12.67
C TRP A 159 5.49 22.70 13.16
N ALA A 160 4.88 21.52 13.13
CA ALA A 160 5.57 20.24 13.16
C ALA A 160 5.92 19.85 11.74
N LYS A 161 7.20 19.73 11.43
CA LYS A 161 7.66 19.29 10.11
C LYS A 161 8.15 17.87 10.13
N ILE A 162 7.75 17.10 9.11
CA ILE A 162 8.16 15.72 8.88
C ILE A 162 8.79 15.68 7.49
N TYR A 163 10.01 15.17 7.41
CA TYR A 163 10.73 14.97 6.16
C TYR A 163 10.95 13.49 5.93
N ILE A 164 10.54 12.99 4.77
CA ILE A 164 10.78 11.59 4.36
C ILE A 164 11.58 11.65 3.07
N SER A 165 12.85 11.25 3.15
CA SER A 165 13.82 11.31 2.06
C SER A 165 14.22 9.91 1.63
N ASP A 166 14.37 9.68 0.34
CA ASP A 166 14.87 8.44 -0.25
C ASP A 166 16.04 8.69 -1.20
N THR A 167 16.82 7.65 -1.46
CA THR A 167 17.88 7.63 -2.46
C THR A 167 17.48 6.83 -3.70
N GLY A 168 16.21 6.92 -4.07
CA GLY A 168 15.65 6.19 -5.20
C GLY A 168 15.84 6.87 -6.55
N SER A 169 15.00 6.49 -7.51
CA SER A 169 15.07 7.00 -8.89
C SER A 169 14.76 8.49 -9.03
N GLY A 170 14.17 9.12 -8.03
CA GLY A 170 13.67 10.49 -8.14
C GLY A 170 12.41 10.58 -9.01
N ILE A 171 11.93 11.81 -9.19
CA ILE A 171 10.72 12.13 -9.96
C ILE A 171 11.08 13.13 -11.05
N PRO A 172 10.88 12.79 -12.34
CA PRO A 172 11.09 13.72 -13.47
C PRO A 172 10.28 15.00 -13.30
N GLU A 173 10.84 16.11 -13.75
CA GLU A 173 10.22 17.44 -13.56
C GLU A 173 8.85 17.56 -14.22
N GLU A 174 8.69 16.95 -15.39
CA GLU A 174 7.47 17.01 -16.21
C GLU A 174 6.23 16.41 -15.53
N ILE A 175 6.45 15.51 -14.57
CA ILE A 175 5.33 14.84 -13.87
C ILE A 175 5.11 15.32 -12.44
N ARG A 176 6.00 16.16 -11.87
CA ARG A 176 5.92 16.60 -10.46
C ARG A 176 4.60 17.31 -10.14
N SER A 177 4.05 18.08 -11.08
CA SER A 177 2.76 18.75 -10.91
C SER A 177 1.56 17.80 -10.87
N LYS A 178 1.72 16.57 -11.39
CA LYS A 178 0.64 15.59 -11.56
C LYS A 178 0.67 14.47 -10.50
N ILE A 179 1.74 14.35 -9.71
CA ILE A 179 1.88 13.21 -8.80
C ILE A 179 0.81 13.16 -7.70
N PHE A 180 0.17 14.29 -7.42
CA PHE A 180 -0.93 14.38 -6.45
C PHE A 180 -2.31 14.22 -7.11
N ASP A 181 -2.37 14.11 -8.45
CA ASP A 181 -3.63 13.86 -9.15
C ASP A 181 -4.14 12.45 -8.85
N LEU A 182 -5.46 12.33 -8.70
CA LEU A 182 -6.09 11.05 -8.42
C LEU A 182 -5.89 10.09 -9.60
N PHE A 183 -5.49 8.86 -9.31
CA PHE A 183 -5.18 7.80 -10.28
C PHE A 183 -3.92 8.01 -11.12
N PHE A 184 -3.18 9.08 -10.91
CA PHE A 184 -1.90 9.26 -11.60
C PHE A 184 -0.86 8.26 -11.07
N THR A 185 -0.23 7.51 -11.96
CA THR A 185 0.84 6.56 -11.65
C THR A 185 1.76 6.34 -12.84
N THR A 186 3.05 6.24 -12.59
CA THR A 186 4.06 5.83 -13.56
C THR A 186 4.37 4.34 -13.50
N LYS A 187 3.78 3.61 -12.53
CA LYS A 187 3.98 2.18 -12.36
C LYS A 187 3.15 1.39 -13.37
N GLU A 188 3.64 0.21 -13.72
CA GLU A 188 2.94 -0.72 -14.61
C GLU A 188 1.50 -1.01 -14.14
N PRO A 189 0.59 -1.29 -15.06
CA PRO A 189 -0.78 -1.67 -14.70
C PRO A 189 -0.81 -2.77 -13.65
N GLY A 190 -1.47 -2.49 -12.52
CA GLY A 190 -1.57 -3.44 -11.41
C GLY A 190 -0.55 -3.29 -10.29
N LYS A 191 0.56 -2.56 -10.48
CA LYS A 191 1.57 -2.31 -9.45
C LYS A 191 1.35 -0.99 -8.69
N GLY A 192 0.64 -0.03 -9.28
CA GLY A 192 0.28 1.24 -8.66
C GLY A 192 -1.22 1.52 -8.76
N THR A 193 -1.83 2.06 -7.69
CA THR A 193 -3.24 2.50 -7.72
C THR A 193 -3.38 3.97 -8.11
N GLY A 194 -2.28 4.74 -8.09
CA GLY A 194 -2.31 6.19 -8.29
C GLY A 194 -3.08 6.98 -7.23
N GLN A 195 -3.38 6.38 -6.07
CA GLN A 195 -4.21 7.00 -5.05
C GLN A 195 -3.41 7.46 -3.82
N GLY A 196 -2.27 6.85 -3.55
CA GLY A 196 -1.53 7.07 -2.30
C GLY A 196 -1.13 8.53 -2.09
N LEU A 197 -0.56 9.20 -3.09
CA LEU A 197 -0.14 10.60 -2.98
C LEU A 197 -1.33 11.55 -3.01
N ALA A 198 -2.38 11.29 -3.80
CA ALA A 198 -3.60 12.08 -3.80
C ALA A 198 -4.29 12.05 -2.42
N ILE A 199 -4.41 10.87 -1.79
CA ILE A 199 -4.92 10.70 -0.42
C ILE A 199 -4.02 11.46 0.56
N SER A 200 -2.70 11.33 0.44
CA SER A 200 -1.76 12.02 1.31
C SER A 200 -1.92 13.54 1.24
N HIS A 201 -2.12 14.08 0.03
CA HIS A 201 -2.40 15.50 -0.16
C HIS A 201 -3.71 15.93 0.51
N SER A 202 -4.82 15.24 0.24
CA SER A 202 -6.12 15.56 0.84
C SER A 202 -6.08 15.47 2.37
N VAL A 203 -5.48 14.41 2.92
CA VAL A 203 -5.34 14.26 4.39
C VAL A 203 -4.54 15.42 5.00
N ILE A 204 -3.42 15.78 4.42
CA ILE A 204 -2.55 16.82 4.99
C ILE A 204 -3.16 18.22 4.78
N VAL A 205 -3.60 18.53 3.57
CA VAL A 205 -4.04 19.88 3.21
C VAL A 205 -5.47 20.15 3.66
N GLU A 206 -6.40 19.26 3.32
CA GLU A 206 -7.83 19.51 3.56
C GLU A 206 -8.22 19.23 5.00
N LYS A 207 -7.77 18.07 5.57
CA LYS A 207 -8.16 17.67 6.92
C LYS A 207 -7.27 18.27 8.01
N HIS A 208 -5.96 18.27 7.84
CA HIS A 208 -5.04 18.77 8.85
C HIS A 208 -4.77 20.28 8.73
N LYS A 209 -5.15 20.92 7.61
CA LYS A 209 -4.81 22.33 7.29
C LYS A 209 -3.31 22.56 7.28
N GLY A 210 -2.57 21.52 6.87
CA GLY A 210 -1.13 21.52 6.71
C GLY A 210 -0.70 21.74 5.28
N THR A 211 0.58 21.46 5.01
CA THR A 211 1.13 21.47 3.66
C THR A 211 1.93 20.20 3.39
N ILE A 212 1.91 19.75 2.14
CA ILE A 212 2.79 18.70 1.64
C ILE A 212 3.49 19.21 0.39
N SER A 213 4.79 19.06 0.34
CA SER A 213 5.62 19.47 -0.80
C SER A 213 6.69 18.43 -1.06
N LEU A 214 7.37 18.54 -2.20
CA LEU A 214 8.48 17.65 -2.55
C LEU A 214 9.64 18.42 -3.16
N GLU A 215 10.83 17.91 -2.90
CA GLU A 215 12.05 18.20 -3.64
C GLU A 215 12.54 16.89 -4.22
N SER A 216 12.82 16.85 -5.50
CA SER A 216 13.26 15.63 -6.17
C SER A 216 14.24 15.96 -7.29
N GLN A 217 15.21 15.06 -7.46
CA GLN A 217 16.12 15.06 -8.59
C GLN A 217 16.20 13.64 -9.16
N GLU A 218 15.95 13.52 -10.46
CA GLU A 218 16.03 12.26 -11.16
C GLU A 218 17.43 11.62 -10.97
N GLY A 219 17.45 10.34 -10.63
CA GLY A 219 18.65 9.57 -10.32
C GLY A 219 19.28 9.84 -8.94
N LYS A 220 18.73 10.76 -8.11
CA LYS A 220 19.27 11.07 -6.78
C LYS A 220 18.30 10.78 -5.63
N GLY A 221 17.00 10.77 -5.93
CA GLY A 221 15.97 10.50 -4.94
C GLY A 221 14.98 11.65 -4.74
N THR A 222 14.13 11.50 -3.74
CA THR A 222 13.04 12.43 -3.42
C THR A 222 13.01 12.72 -1.93
N THR A 223 12.64 13.94 -1.57
CA THR A 223 12.29 14.33 -0.20
C THR A 223 10.87 14.88 -0.20
N PHE A 224 9.97 14.22 0.50
CA PHE A 224 8.67 14.77 0.83
C PHE A 224 8.75 15.53 2.14
N SER A 225 8.14 16.71 2.19
CA SER A 225 8.07 17.58 3.37
C SER A 225 6.61 17.80 3.74
N ILE A 226 6.24 17.43 4.95
CA ILE A 226 4.91 17.63 5.53
C ILE A 226 5.04 18.67 6.64
N SER A 227 4.11 19.63 6.69
CA SER A 227 4.01 20.58 7.80
C SER A 227 2.61 20.47 8.40
N LEU A 228 2.52 20.24 9.71
CA LEU A 228 1.28 20.19 10.47
C LEU A 228 1.24 21.34 11.48
N PRO A 229 0.11 22.05 11.64
CA PRO A 229 0.02 23.11 12.64
C PRO A 229 0.06 22.54 14.06
N LEU A 230 0.83 23.16 14.95
CA LEU A 230 0.94 22.77 16.36
C LEU A 230 -0.25 23.26 17.19
N VAL A 231 -1.00 24.24 16.69
CA VAL A 231 -2.21 24.79 17.34
C VAL A 231 -3.37 24.46 16.42
N ALA A 232 -4.42 23.87 16.96
CA ALA A 232 -5.66 23.72 16.22
C ALA A 232 -6.22 25.11 15.91
N GLU A 233 -6.48 25.41 14.63
CA GLU A 233 -7.26 26.60 14.30
C GLU A 233 -8.67 26.43 14.90
N PRO A 234 -9.25 27.45 15.54
CA PRO A 234 -10.65 27.39 15.97
C PRO A 234 -11.50 27.16 14.72
N GLU A 235 -12.40 26.18 14.78
CA GLU A 235 -13.38 25.96 13.72
C GLU A 235 -14.16 27.26 13.48
N GLN A 236 -14.04 27.79 12.28
CA GLN A 236 -14.96 28.84 11.82
C GLN A 236 -16.31 28.14 11.58
N ASN A 237 -17.19 28.22 12.56
CA ASN A 237 -18.60 27.87 12.39
C ASN A 237 -19.22 28.97 11.48
N ASP A 238 -19.43 28.63 10.21
CA ASP A 238 -20.32 29.35 9.31
C ASP A 238 -21.78 28.88 9.51
#